data_2a1c9177bf368c815641d1bea88750c9
#
_entry.id   2a1c9177bf368c815641d1bea88750c9
#
_cell.length_a   1.000
_cell.length_b   1.000
_cell.length_c   1.000
_cell.angle_alpha   90.00
_cell.angle_beta   90.00
_cell.angle_gamma   90.00
#
_symmetry.space_group_name_H-M   'P 1'
#
loop_
_entity.id
_entity.type
_entity.pdbx_description
1 polymer ?
#
loop_
_entity_poly.entity_id
_entity_poly.type
_entity_poly.pdbx_seq_one_letter_code
_entity_poly.pdbx_strand_id
1 'polypeptide(L)'
;MNTSIRKPVTGSVSDIRELCVVNSMKQNFSAGAEHEVHPPFQTGVIDIGAHTVRMDLFELNRSWQAEKLESLSRPFNLGADVFRHGYISVENISKLIGMVGDFCDRIREYGGSHYRIVATSAVREAFNKELVIDRFREAGLTLEILEGTTEVTLTYQAVREALSGNCNSALENAVMLIMGSGSLFVIGVSRGVMCFCQEMQSGTMRFNDALGSSEHPIEQLRRQLKSQRVIRLLDEAMCREEKQPVSLVIVGNPARKLAAMCGKSLQHENDCTVLDLKEFSDIIDACEHHHGKGFGKIDPDEAAELSAAAVIVRHFFDSLPCREIICPGMTTRGAVLRDWVRRCRMPGVDPFRTDLAAVCRAIGRRYDFDGCHALNVASASSLIYLKLRPFFSFPEHTGLLLEAASYLHDIGRFVDFRHHHKHSWYLLSNIRLPGLTASEHRIVAAAVRYHGRSLPREAHQEYSSLSADEKVAVLKLAAILRVADALDITFPEPECGALKLSLRGRVLHLIVDESDLSSMKYSLKVKGGLFEQVFGLELKLQNGE
;
A
#
# COMPACT_ATOMS: atom_id res chain seq x y z
N MET A 1 39.65 -27.87 54.87
CA MET A 1 40.70 -28.62 54.14
C MET A 1 40.35 -28.53 52.67
N ASN A 2 41.25 -28.05 51.88
CA ASN A 2 41.35 -27.91 50.43
C ASN A 2 40.26 -27.13 49.69
N THR A 3 40.54 -25.87 49.62
CA THR A 3 40.12 -24.92 48.62
C THR A 3 40.84 -25.16 47.27
N SER A 4 40.11 -25.40 46.19
CA SER A 4 40.65 -25.44 44.83
C SER A 4 40.18 -24.22 44.09
N ILE A 5 41.08 -23.27 43.92
CA ILE A 5 40.96 -22.04 43.11
C ILE A 5 41.08 -22.44 41.62
N ARG A 6 40.06 -22.19 40.80
CA ARG A 6 40.16 -22.29 39.34
C ARG A 6 40.73 -20.98 38.77
N LYS A 7 41.79 -21.13 37.97
CA LYS A 7 42.48 -20.07 37.22
C LYS A 7 41.61 -19.52 36.10
N PRO A 8 41.75 -18.24 35.71
CA PRO A 8 41.08 -17.68 34.56
C PRO A 8 41.69 -18.17 33.24
N VAL A 9 40.83 -18.50 32.28
CA VAL A 9 41.22 -18.87 30.92
C VAL A 9 41.50 -17.57 30.16
N THR A 10 42.74 -17.37 29.77
CA THR A 10 43.19 -16.32 28.86
C THR A 10 43.01 -16.83 27.43
N GLY A 11 41.93 -16.40 26.75
CA GLY A 11 41.77 -16.55 25.30
C GLY A 11 42.60 -15.48 24.58
N SER A 12 43.33 -15.89 23.57
CA SER A 12 44.27 -15.02 22.85
C SER A 12 43.55 -14.09 21.85
N VAL A 13 44.18 -12.94 21.59
CA VAL A 13 43.67 -11.87 20.69
C VAL A 13 43.54 -12.29 19.21
N SER A 14 43.87 -13.54 18.85
CA SER A 14 43.72 -14.11 17.52
C SER A 14 42.26 -14.50 17.18
N ASP A 15 41.41 -14.79 18.20
CA ASP A 15 40.01 -15.23 17.97
C ASP A 15 39.05 -14.07 17.67
N ILE A 16 39.51 -12.82 17.85
CA ILE A 16 38.72 -11.62 17.53
C ILE A 16 38.84 -11.21 16.05
N ARG A 17 39.86 -11.72 15.34
CA ARG A 17 40.03 -11.40 13.89
C ARG A 17 39.19 -12.24 12.96
N GLU A 18 38.74 -13.42 13.33
CA GLU A 18 37.78 -14.22 12.51
C GLU A 18 36.36 -13.69 12.64
N LEU A 19 35.99 -13.03 13.72
CA LEU A 19 34.69 -12.36 13.84
C LEU A 19 34.60 -11.02 13.06
N CYS A 20 35.72 -10.46 12.62
CA CYS A 20 35.74 -9.23 11.82
C CYS A 20 35.60 -9.47 10.29
N VAL A 21 35.71 -10.69 9.79
CA VAL A 21 35.51 -11.00 8.37
C VAL A 21 34.01 -11.16 8.03
N VAL A 22 33.15 -11.38 9.02
CA VAL A 22 31.69 -11.46 8.83
C VAL A 22 31.04 -10.07 8.70
N ASN A 23 31.76 -8.99 8.98
CA ASN A 23 31.22 -7.63 8.98
C ASN A 23 31.25 -6.90 7.61
N SER A 24 31.72 -7.52 6.55
CA SER A 24 31.65 -6.96 5.17
C SER A 24 30.39 -7.37 4.37
N MET A 25 29.45 -8.09 4.98
CA MET A 25 28.24 -8.60 4.34
C MET A 25 26.95 -7.83 4.67
N LYS A 26 27.04 -6.59 5.13
CA LYS A 26 25.85 -5.76 5.41
C LYS A 26 25.62 -4.74 4.31
N GLN A 27 25.13 -5.19 3.15
CA GLN A 27 24.48 -4.30 2.18
C GLN A 27 23.15 -4.89 1.71
N ASN A 28 22.25 -5.11 2.67
CA ASN A 28 20.84 -5.13 2.36
C ASN A 28 20.34 -3.69 2.44
N PHE A 29 19.57 -3.24 1.44
CA PHE A 29 19.02 -1.90 1.41
C PHE A 29 18.27 -1.59 2.71
N SER A 30 18.87 -0.79 3.59
CA SER A 30 18.11 0.06 4.49
C SER A 30 17.67 1.28 3.68
N ALA A 31 16.52 1.84 3.95
CA ALA A 31 15.91 2.97 3.23
C ALA A 31 16.80 4.23 3.06
N GLY A 32 18.04 4.22 3.52
CA GLY A 32 19.03 5.29 3.40
C GLY A 32 20.15 5.06 2.36
N ALA A 33 20.24 3.87 1.73
CA ALA A 33 21.33 3.54 0.78
C ALA A 33 20.89 3.60 -0.70
N GLU A 34 19.68 4.07 -0.98
CA GLU A 34 19.09 4.05 -2.33
C GLU A 34 19.76 5.03 -3.33
N HIS A 35 20.64 5.92 -2.87
CA HIS A 35 21.15 7.02 -3.70
C HIS A 35 22.49 6.77 -4.42
N GLU A 36 23.16 5.63 -4.20
CA GLU A 36 24.53 5.42 -4.73
C GLU A 36 24.64 4.32 -5.79
N VAL A 37 23.54 3.74 -6.26
CA VAL A 37 23.61 2.62 -7.21
C VAL A 37 23.43 3.12 -8.64
N HIS A 38 24.46 2.88 -9.46
CA HIS A 38 24.45 3.24 -10.89
C HIS A 38 24.48 1.99 -11.78
N PRO A 39 23.50 1.81 -12.70
CA PRO A 39 23.55 0.70 -13.64
C PRO A 39 24.72 0.82 -14.64
N PRO A 40 25.22 -0.33 -15.20
CA PRO A 40 24.56 -1.63 -15.15
C PRO A 40 24.94 -2.46 -13.92
N PHE A 41 23.97 -3.23 -13.36
CA PHE A 41 24.22 -4.19 -12.30
C PHE A 41 23.10 -5.24 -12.22
N GLN A 42 23.39 -6.38 -11.57
CA GLN A 42 22.42 -7.44 -11.31
C GLN A 42 21.78 -7.24 -9.95
N THR A 43 20.47 -7.53 -9.87
CA THR A 43 19.68 -7.41 -8.66
C THR A 43 18.62 -8.50 -8.59
N GLY A 44 18.18 -8.85 -7.37
CA GLY A 44 17.17 -9.85 -7.14
C GLY A 44 16.00 -9.36 -6.30
N VAL A 45 14.83 -9.94 -6.55
CA VAL A 45 13.67 -9.80 -5.66
C VAL A 45 13.22 -11.19 -5.24
N ILE A 46 13.20 -11.42 -3.92
CA ILE A 46 12.74 -12.66 -3.30
C ILE A 46 11.38 -12.36 -2.67
N ASP A 47 10.36 -13.13 -3.06
CA ASP A 47 8.98 -13.00 -2.60
C ASP A 47 8.57 -14.23 -1.79
N ILE A 48 8.24 -14.03 -0.53
CA ILE A 48 7.76 -15.05 0.40
C ILE A 48 6.23 -15.00 0.41
N GLY A 49 5.63 -15.83 -0.45
CA GLY A 49 4.18 -16.01 -0.50
C GLY A 49 3.66 -17.07 0.48
N ALA A 50 2.34 -17.26 0.52
CA ALA A 50 1.72 -18.25 1.40
C ALA A 50 2.03 -19.71 1.00
N HIS A 51 2.30 -19.97 -0.28
CA HIS A 51 2.57 -21.33 -0.81
C HIS A 51 3.94 -21.54 -1.38
N THR A 52 4.61 -20.48 -1.74
CA THR A 52 5.78 -20.57 -2.58
C THR A 52 6.72 -19.44 -2.25
N VAL A 53 7.98 -19.75 -2.11
CA VAL A 53 9.05 -18.76 -2.09
C VAL A 53 9.61 -18.66 -3.50
N ARG A 54 9.65 -17.45 -4.05
CA ARG A 54 10.08 -17.18 -5.43
C ARG A 54 11.19 -16.14 -5.46
N MET A 55 12.08 -16.29 -6.39
CA MET A 55 13.14 -15.33 -6.69
C MET A 55 13.15 -15.03 -8.18
N ASP A 56 13.16 -13.74 -8.54
CA ASP A 56 13.48 -13.27 -9.87
C ASP A 56 14.79 -12.49 -9.82
N LEU A 57 15.72 -12.84 -10.71
CA LEU A 57 17.00 -12.18 -10.92
C LEU A 57 16.91 -11.32 -12.19
N PHE A 58 17.38 -10.08 -12.08
CA PHE A 58 17.33 -9.10 -13.16
C PHE A 58 18.70 -8.47 -13.41
N GLU A 59 18.95 -8.10 -14.65
CA GLU A 59 19.99 -7.15 -15.03
C GLU A 59 19.36 -5.79 -15.34
N LEU A 60 19.86 -4.74 -14.70
CA LEU A 60 19.49 -3.36 -14.99
C LEU A 60 20.54 -2.75 -15.90
N ASN A 61 20.15 -2.37 -17.12
CA ASN A 61 21.04 -1.71 -18.08
C ASN A 61 21.19 -0.20 -17.75
N ARG A 62 22.09 0.50 -18.45
CA ARG A 62 22.37 1.94 -18.27
C ARG A 62 21.13 2.83 -18.41
N SER A 63 20.09 2.37 -19.08
CA SER A 63 18.81 3.07 -19.23
C SER A 63 17.81 2.70 -18.14
N TRP A 64 18.22 1.95 -17.11
CA TRP A 64 17.37 1.42 -16.03
C TRP A 64 16.26 0.46 -16.51
N GLN A 65 16.43 -0.12 -17.69
CA GLN A 65 15.54 -1.17 -18.16
C GLN A 65 15.96 -2.50 -17.54
N ALA A 66 14.99 -3.23 -17.02
CA ALA A 66 15.22 -4.51 -16.38
C ALA A 66 15.02 -5.65 -17.40
N GLU A 67 16.02 -6.52 -17.49
CA GLU A 67 15.94 -7.80 -18.19
C GLU A 67 15.96 -8.93 -17.17
N LYS A 68 15.01 -9.85 -17.24
CA LYS A 68 14.95 -10.99 -16.33
C LYS A 68 15.93 -12.07 -16.80
N LEU A 69 16.91 -12.37 -15.95
CA LEU A 69 17.94 -13.39 -16.22
C LEU A 69 17.49 -14.78 -15.78
N GLU A 70 16.88 -14.88 -14.60
CA GLU A 70 16.47 -16.17 -14.02
C GLU A 70 15.23 -16.00 -13.15
N SER A 71 14.41 -17.06 -13.05
CA SER A 71 13.28 -17.14 -12.13
C SER A 71 13.31 -18.51 -11.45
N LEU A 72 13.37 -18.52 -10.13
CA LEU A 72 13.32 -19.72 -9.30
C LEU A 72 12.08 -19.73 -8.41
N SER A 73 11.54 -20.92 -8.19
CA SER A 73 10.34 -21.12 -7.36
C SER A 73 10.51 -22.39 -6.54
N ARG A 74 10.28 -22.29 -5.24
CA ARG A 74 10.29 -23.44 -4.33
C ARG A 74 8.96 -23.51 -3.59
N PRO A 75 8.22 -24.64 -3.66
CA PRO A 75 7.01 -24.84 -2.87
C PRO A 75 7.34 -24.77 -1.39
N PHE A 76 6.58 -23.98 -0.64
CA PHE A 76 6.69 -23.88 0.81
C PHE A 76 5.38 -23.36 1.41
N ASN A 77 4.60 -24.25 1.99
CA ASN A 77 3.23 -23.96 2.43
C ASN A 77 3.18 -23.28 3.80
N LEU A 78 3.53 -21.98 3.84
CA LEU A 78 3.37 -21.14 5.05
C LEU A 78 1.91 -20.86 5.37
N GLY A 79 1.05 -20.80 4.36
CA GLY A 79 -0.37 -20.53 4.53
C GLY A 79 -1.05 -21.57 5.40
N ALA A 80 -0.68 -22.85 5.28
CA ALA A 80 -1.23 -23.92 6.13
C ALA A 80 -0.96 -23.70 7.62
N ASP A 81 0.22 -23.20 7.99
CA ASP A 81 0.56 -22.88 9.38
C ASP A 81 -0.27 -21.68 9.87
N VAL A 82 -0.22 -20.57 9.11
CA VAL A 82 -0.75 -19.29 9.57
C VAL A 82 -2.27 -19.25 9.53
N PHE A 83 -2.90 -19.74 8.45
CA PHE A 83 -4.36 -19.67 8.32
C PHE A 83 -5.08 -20.65 9.24
N ARG A 84 -4.40 -21.74 9.68
CA ARG A 84 -4.95 -22.72 10.63
C ARG A 84 -4.58 -22.42 12.09
N HIS A 85 -3.34 -22.02 12.33
CA HIS A 85 -2.78 -21.91 13.68
C HIS A 85 -2.46 -20.48 14.10
N GLY A 86 -2.45 -19.52 13.17
CA GLY A 86 -2.16 -18.11 13.43
C GLY A 86 -0.67 -17.77 13.55
N TYR A 87 0.26 -18.74 13.42
CA TYR A 87 1.69 -18.52 13.60
C TYR A 87 2.55 -19.39 12.67
N ILE A 88 3.81 -19.00 12.49
CA ILE A 88 4.81 -19.80 11.77
C ILE A 88 5.67 -20.53 12.79
N SER A 89 5.79 -21.85 12.65
CA SER A 89 6.60 -22.67 13.56
C SER A 89 8.09 -22.33 13.44
N VAL A 90 8.85 -22.50 14.54
CA VAL A 90 10.30 -22.24 14.56
C VAL A 90 11.04 -23.07 13.53
N GLU A 91 10.60 -24.31 13.30
CA GLU A 91 11.15 -25.20 12.28
C GLU A 91 10.94 -24.61 10.88
N ASN A 92 9.73 -24.12 10.58
CA ASN A 92 9.42 -23.50 9.30
C ASN A 92 10.14 -22.15 9.11
N ILE A 93 10.34 -21.36 10.16
CA ILE A 93 11.19 -20.16 10.12
C ILE A 93 12.63 -20.53 9.71
N SER A 94 13.20 -21.57 10.33
CA SER A 94 14.57 -22.01 10.01
C SER A 94 14.72 -22.54 8.58
N LYS A 95 13.75 -23.33 8.11
CA LYS A 95 13.71 -23.80 6.71
C LYS A 95 13.59 -22.66 5.73
N LEU A 96 12.74 -21.66 6.04
CA LEU A 96 12.53 -20.48 5.22
C LEU A 96 13.81 -19.65 5.08
N ILE A 97 14.52 -19.42 6.19
CA ILE A 97 15.81 -18.72 6.21
C ILE A 97 16.84 -19.43 5.35
N GLY A 98 16.96 -20.78 5.46
CA GLY A 98 17.86 -21.56 4.62
C GLY A 98 17.55 -21.42 3.13
N MET A 99 16.25 -21.52 2.78
CA MET A 99 15.79 -21.40 1.39
C MET A 99 16.04 -20.00 0.81
N VAL A 100 15.81 -18.95 1.60
CA VAL A 100 16.09 -17.57 1.20
C VAL A 100 17.61 -17.33 1.09
N GLY A 101 18.40 -17.93 1.98
CA GLY A 101 19.86 -17.91 1.91
C GLY A 101 20.38 -18.47 0.59
N ASP A 102 19.89 -19.65 0.18
CA ASP A 102 20.25 -20.26 -1.13
C ASP A 102 19.91 -19.31 -2.30
N PHE A 103 18.78 -18.62 -2.25
CA PHE A 103 18.43 -17.64 -3.29
C PHE A 103 19.35 -16.42 -3.26
N CYS A 104 19.74 -15.94 -2.09
CA CYS A 104 20.72 -14.85 -1.97
C CYS A 104 22.09 -15.27 -2.54
N ASP A 105 22.53 -16.50 -2.28
CA ASP A 105 23.77 -17.02 -2.83
C ASP A 105 23.69 -17.12 -4.37
N ARG A 106 22.55 -17.55 -4.89
CA ARG A 106 22.33 -17.58 -6.34
C ARG A 106 22.42 -16.18 -6.98
N ILE A 107 21.86 -15.15 -6.34
CA ILE A 107 21.98 -13.76 -6.81
C ILE A 107 23.46 -13.32 -6.82
N ARG A 108 24.23 -13.69 -5.78
CA ARG A 108 25.68 -13.37 -5.69
C ARG A 108 26.51 -14.08 -6.77
N GLU A 109 26.17 -15.31 -7.14
CA GLU A 109 26.83 -16.06 -8.25
C GLU A 109 26.75 -15.30 -9.58
N TYR A 110 25.67 -14.55 -9.81
CA TYR A 110 25.53 -13.67 -10.98
C TYR A 110 26.22 -12.30 -10.81
N GLY A 111 26.88 -12.04 -9.68
CA GLY A 111 27.51 -10.75 -9.37
C GLY A 111 26.55 -9.73 -8.75
N GLY A 112 25.32 -10.13 -8.43
CA GLY A 112 24.34 -9.26 -7.77
C GLY A 112 24.71 -9.02 -6.30
N SER A 113 24.87 -7.75 -5.92
CA SER A 113 25.14 -7.34 -4.53
C SER A 113 23.90 -6.79 -3.83
N HIS A 114 22.86 -6.47 -4.58
CA HIS A 114 21.66 -5.82 -4.11
C HIS A 114 20.44 -6.71 -4.34
N TYR A 115 19.62 -6.89 -3.34
CA TYR A 115 18.36 -7.64 -3.45
C TYR A 115 17.37 -7.21 -2.38
N ARG A 116 16.07 -7.40 -2.66
CA ARG A 116 14.99 -7.21 -1.68
C ARG A 116 14.36 -8.54 -1.34
N ILE A 117 14.11 -8.77 -0.05
CA ILE A 117 13.37 -9.93 0.46
C ILE A 117 12.06 -9.38 0.99
N VAL A 118 10.97 -9.70 0.31
CA VAL A 118 9.63 -9.24 0.67
C VAL A 118 8.76 -10.42 1.10
N ALA A 119 7.90 -10.19 2.08
CA ALA A 119 6.89 -11.16 2.51
C ALA A 119 5.49 -10.55 2.43
N THR A 120 4.52 -11.37 2.05
CA THR A 120 3.13 -10.95 1.86
C THR A 120 2.19 -11.57 2.90
N SER A 121 0.97 -11.90 2.54
CA SER A 121 -0.15 -12.24 3.42
C SER A 121 0.17 -13.23 4.54
N ALA A 122 0.86 -14.34 4.27
CA ALA A 122 1.10 -15.35 5.31
C ALA A 122 1.97 -14.80 6.45
N VAL A 123 3.12 -14.16 6.14
CA VAL A 123 3.98 -13.59 7.19
C VAL A 123 3.32 -12.37 7.82
N ARG A 124 2.65 -11.54 7.02
CA ARG A 124 1.94 -10.34 7.50
C ARG A 124 0.90 -10.66 8.57
N GLU A 125 0.21 -11.78 8.45
CA GLU A 125 -0.87 -12.18 9.34
C GLU A 125 -0.42 -13.07 10.50
N ALA A 126 0.78 -13.61 10.45
CA ALA A 126 1.32 -14.40 11.55
C ALA A 126 1.44 -13.54 12.83
N PHE A 127 0.87 -14.03 13.95
CA PHE A 127 0.96 -13.29 15.20
C PHE A 127 2.42 -13.13 15.69
N ASN A 128 3.30 -14.05 15.27
CA ASN A 128 4.72 -14.03 15.62
C ASN A 128 5.63 -13.45 14.51
N LYS A 129 5.11 -12.56 13.67
CA LYS A 129 5.84 -11.94 12.57
C LYS A 129 7.10 -11.18 13.02
N GLU A 130 7.05 -10.56 14.19
CA GLU A 130 8.20 -9.86 14.78
C GLU A 130 9.34 -10.84 15.08
N LEU A 131 9.03 -12.05 15.55
CA LEU A 131 10.01 -13.13 15.73
C LEU A 131 10.60 -13.58 14.39
N VAL A 132 9.77 -13.68 13.34
CA VAL A 132 10.25 -14.02 11.99
C VAL A 132 11.26 -12.96 11.51
N ILE A 133 10.93 -11.67 11.63
CA ILE A 133 11.84 -10.55 11.27
C ILE A 133 13.14 -10.65 12.06
N ASP A 134 13.06 -10.90 13.36
CA ASP A 134 14.23 -11.00 14.25
C ASP A 134 15.15 -12.15 13.86
N ARG A 135 14.60 -13.33 13.58
CA ARG A 135 15.36 -14.50 13.10
C ARG A 135 16.04 -14.27 11.74
N PHE A 136 15.36 -13.56 10.81
CA PHE A 136 16.00 -13.14 9.56
C PHE A 136 17.17 -12.20 9.82
N ARG A 137 17.00 -11.23 10.73
CA ARG A 137 18.07 -10.30 11.12
C ARG A 137 19.26 -11.01 11.75
N GLU A 138 19.04 -12.00 12.64
CA GLU A 138 20.09 -12.84 13.21
C GLU A 138 20.88 -13.60 12.12
N ALA A 139 20.21 -14.01 11.04
CA ALA A 139 20.83 -14.64 9.88
C ALA A 139 21.51 -13.63 8.91
N GLY A 140 21.53 -12.35 9.24
CA GLY A 140 22.10 -11.30 8.39
C GLY A 140 21.22 -10.92 7.18
N LEU A 141 19.96 -11.29 7.20
CA LEU A 141 18.98 -11.02 6.13
C LEU A 141 18.00 -9.92 6.59
N THR A 142 17.65 -9.01 5.68
CA THR A 142 16.63 -7.99 5.94
C THR A 142 15.33 -8.39 5.27
N LEU A 143 14.32 -8.72 6.09
CA LEU A 143 12.98 -9.06 5.63
C LEU A 143 12.07 -7.84 5.71
N GLU A 144 11.43 -7.50 4.59
CA GLU A 144 10.41 -6.46 4.49
C GLU A 144 9.02 -7.12 4.40
N ILE A 145 8.14 -6.81 5.32
CA ILE A 145 6.74 -7.27 5.23
C ILE A 145 5.94 -6.21 4.48
N LEU A 146 5.44 -6.57 3.30
CA LEU A 146 4.57 -5.69 2.52
C LEU A 146 3.19 -5.61 3.18
N GLU A 147 2.81 -4.42 3.64
CA GLU A 147 1.43 -4.13 4.03
C GLU A 147 0.50 -4.30 2.81
N GLY A 148 -0.75 -4.73 3.04
CA GLY A 148 -1.70 -4.93 1.94
C GLY A 148 -1.91 -3.68 1.09
N THR A 149 -1.95 -2.52 1.73
CA THR A 149 -2.04 -1.21 1.05
C THR A 149 -0.83 -0.90 0.18
N THR A 150 0.36 -1.29 0.61
CA THR A 150 1.61 -1.14 -0.17
C THR A 150 1.64 -2.13 -1.33
N GLU A 151 1.36 -3.41 -1.06
CA GLU A 151 1.34 -4.47 -2.08
C GLU A 151 0.40 -4.12 -3.24
N VAL A 152 -0.82 -3.70 -2.93
CA VAL A 152 -1.81 -3.33 -3.95
C VAL A 152 -1.38 -2.10 -4.75
N THR A 153 -0.81 -1.10 -4.10
CA THR A 153 -0.36 0.13 -4.76
C THR A 153 0.80 -0.12 -5.71
N LEU A 154 1.81 -0.89 -5.28
CA LEU A 154 2.93 -1.28 -6.13
C LEU A 154 2.46 -2.05 -7.37
N THR A 155 1.57 -3.01 -7.17
CA THR A 155 1.02 -3.82 -8.26
C THR A 155 0.18 -2.97 -9.22
N TYR A 156 -0.70 -2.12 -8.70
CA TYR A 156 -1.50 -1.20 -9.51
C TYR A 156 -0.63 -0.27 -10.37
N GLN A 157 0.38 0.35 -9.77
CA GLN A 157 1.28 1.25 -10.49
C GLN A 157 2.06 0.53 -11.59
N ALA A 158 2.58 -0.66 -11.29
CA ALA A 158 3.31 -1.47 -12.26
C ALA A 158 2.41 -1.94 -13.42
N VAL A 159 1.17 -2.31 -13.13
CA VAL A 159 0.18 -2.65 -14.17
C VAL A 159 -0.18 -1.42 -15.00
N ARG A 160 -0.39 -0.26 -14.39
CA ARG A 160 -0.66 0.98 -15.11
C ARG A 160 0.48 1.34 -16.08
N GLU A 161 1.72 1.20 -15.65
CA GLU A 161 2.88 1.42 -16.51
C GLU A 161 2.96 0.40 -17.66
N ALA A 162 2.68 -0.88 -17.40
CA ALA A 162 2.69 -1.93 -18.43
C ALA A 162 1.58 -1.71 -19.48
N LEU A 163 0.40 -1.24 -19.08
CA LEU A 163 -0.73 -0.99 -19.97
C LEU A 163 -0.60 0.33 -20.75
N SER A 164 0.16 1.31 -20.26
CA SER A 164 0.28 2.63 -20.91
C SER A 164 0.86 2.60 -22.32
N GLY A 165 1.57 1.54 -22.71
CA GLY A 165 2.12 1.38 -24.05
C GLY A 165 1.12 0.88 -25.09
N ASN A 166 0.39 -0.19 -24.78
CA ASN A 166 -0.42 -0.94 -25.75
C ASN A 166 -1.93 -0.92 -25.49
N CYS A 167 -2.35 -0.60 -24.28
CA CYS A 167 -3.76 -0.71 -23.83
C CYS A 167 -4.20 0.51 -23.01
N ASN A 168 -3.74 1.71 -23.35
CA ASN A 168 -3.96 2.93 -22.54
C ASN A 168 -5.45 3.24 -22.31
N SER A 169 -6.32 3.00 -23.31
CA SER A 169 -7.78 3.16 -23.18
C SER A 169 -8.44 2.19 -22.20
N ALA A 170 -7.76 1.09 -21.88
CA ALA A 170 -8.25 0.09 -20.94
C ALA A 170 -8.39 0.63 -19.52
N LEU A 171 -7.55 1.60 -19.13
CA LEU A 171 -7.54 2.19 -17.79
C LEU A 171 -8.44 3.43 -17.68
N GLU A 172 -9.11 3.88 -18.72
CA GLU A 172 -10.05 5.00 -18.58
C GLU A 172 -11.17 4.67 -17.59
N ASN A 173 -11.79 3.49 -17.75
CA ASN A 173 -12.76 2.95 -16.81
C ASN A 173 -12.48 1.45 -16.66
N ALA A 174 -11.88 1.06 -15.54
CA ALA A 174 -11.47 -0.31 -15.31
C ALA A 174 -11.83 -0.79 -13.91
N VAL A 175 -12.07 -2.08 -13.80
CA VAL A 175 -12.08 -2.81 -12.54
C VAL A 175 -10.91 -3.78 -12.55
N MET A 176 -10.01 -3.63 -11.60
CA MET A 176 -8.84 -4.50 -11.49
C MET A 176 -8.99 -5.43 -10.30
N LEU A 177 -8.80 -6.72 -10.55
CA LEU A 177 -8.79 -7.79 -9.55
C LEU A 177 -7.35 -8.28 -9.37
N ILE A 178 -6.74 -8.00 -8.23
CA ILE A 178 -5.43 -8.54 -7.88
C ILE A 178 -5.67 -9.75 -6.99
N MET A 179 -5.44 -10.93 -7.55
CA MET A 179 -5.72 -12.21 -6.91
C MET A 179 -4.43 -12.80 -6.33
N GLY A 180 -4.32 -12.78 -5.00
CA GLY A 180 -3.27 -13.46 -4.25
C GLY A 180 -3.80 -14.74 -3.58
N SER A 181 -2.88 -15.53 -2.99
CA SER A 181 -3.24 -16.74 -2.24
C SER A 181 -4.05 -16.43 -0.98
N GLY A 182 -3.72 -15.35 -0.26
CA GLY A 182 -4.37 -14.97 1.00
C GLY A 182 -5.38 -13.83 0.89
N SER A 183 -5.31 -12.99 -0.13
CA SER A 183 -6.15 -11.79 -0.30
C SER A 183 -6.56 -11.56 -1.75
N LEU A 184 -7.69 -10.90 -1.91
CA LEU A 184 -8.18 -10.34 -3.17
C LEU A 184 -8.29 -8.83 -3.00
N PHE A 185 -7.67 -8.06 -3.88
CA PHE A 185 -7.90 -6.62 -3.96
C PHE A 185 -8.79 -6.30 -5.15
N VAL A 186 -9.81 -5.48 -4.89
CA VAL A 186 -10.71 -4.93 -5.90
C VAL A 186 -10.43 -3.44 -6.03
N ILE A 187 -10.03 -3.01 -7.21
CA ILE A 187 -9.67 -1.62 -7.51
C ILE A 187 -10.62 -1.09 -8.58
N GLY A 188 -11.19 0.10 -8.32
CA GLY A 188 -11.93 0.87 -9.31
C GLY A 188 -11.06 1.99 -9.87
N VAL A 189 -10.99 2.07 -11.19
CA VAL A 189 -10.28 3.12 -11.92
C VAL A 189 -11.28 3.88 -12.76
N SER A 190 -11.34 5.19 -12.58
CA SER A 190 -12.18 6.09 -13.35
C SER A 190 -11.32 7.23 -13.92
N ARG A 191 -11.41 7.47 -15.22
CA ARG A 191 -10.61 8.47 -15.95
C ARG A 191 -9.09 8.26 -15.74
N GLY A 192 -8.65 7.01 -15.72
CA GLY A 192 -7.24 6.66 -15.55
C GLY A 192 -6.69 6.77 -14.13
N VAL A 193 -7.53 7.08 -13.13
CA VAL A 193 -7.13 7.30 -11.73
C VAL A 193 -7.85 6.31 -10.81
N MET A 194 -7.13 5.71 -9.87
CA MET A 194 -7.73 4.86 -8.84
C MET A 194 -8.67 5.70 -7.97
N CYS A 195 -9.91 5.29 -7.86
CA CYS A 195 -10.91 5.94 -7.00
C CYS A 195 -11.51 4.99 -5.96
N PHE A 196 -11.22 3.71 -6.06
CA PHE A 196 -11.68 2.68 -5.12
C PHE A 196 -10.61 1.63 -4.92
N CYS A 197 -10.43 1.19 -3.68
CA CYS A 197 -9.61 0.04 -3.35
C CYS A 197 -10.19 -0.65 -2.12
N GLN A 198 -10.44 -1.95 -2.24
CA GLN A 198 -10.90 -2.77 -1.11
C GLN A 198 -10.15 -4.08 -1.07
N GLU A 199 -9.59 -4.41 0.09
CA GLU A 199 -9.04 -5.72 0.39
C GLU A 199 -10.16 -6.63 0.89
N MET A 200 -10.24 -7.83 0.31
CA MET A 200 -11.13 -8.88 0.71
C MET A 200 -10.29 -10.07 1.19
N GLN A 201 -10.59 -10.59 2.37
CA GLN A 201 -9.96 -11.81 2.88
C GLN A 201 -10.50 -13.06 2.16
N SER A 202 -10.50 -13.01 0.85
CA SER A 202 -11.03 -14.04 -0.06
C SER A 202 -9.96 -14.44 -1.07
N GLY A 203 -8.71 -14.61 -0.60
CA GLY A 203 -7.64 -15.15 -1.44
C GLY A 203 -7.93 -16.60 -1.84
N THR A 204 -7.37 -17.01 -3.00
CA THR A 204 -7.68 -18.30 -3.63
C THR A 204 -7.40 -19.50 -2.75
N MET A 205 -6.53 -19.38 -1.77
CA MET A 205 -6.16 -20.48 -0.86
C MET A 205 -6.86 -20.49 0.48
N ARG A 206 -7.14 -19.32 1.06
CA ARG A 206 -8.01 -19.28 2.26
C ARG A 206 -9.29 -20.01 1.99
N PHE A 207 -9.69 -19.99 0.75
CA PHE A 207 -10.85 -20.69 0.28
C PHE A 207 -10.63 -22.21 0.30
N ASN A 208 -9.48 -22.73 -0.11
CA ASN A 208 -9.15 -24.14 -0.07
C ASN A 208 -9.07 -24.70 1.37
N ASP A 209 -8.53 -23.94 2.31
CA ASP A 209 -8.51 -24.35 3.73
C ASP A 209 -9.91 -24.34 4.36
N ALA A 210 -10.79 -23.45 3.93
CA ALA A 210 -12.21 -23.47 4.29
C ALA A 210 -12.98 -24.60 3.58
N LEU A 211 -12.50 -25.04 2.39
CA LEU A 211 -13.06 -26.15 1.60
C LEU A 211 -12.98 -27.50 2.31
N GLY A 212 -11.92 -27.78 3.05
CA GLY A 212 -11.76 -29.03 3.79
C GLY A 212 -12.83 -29.26 4.87
N SER A 213 -13.62 -28.23 5.19
CA SER A 213 -14.68 -28.26 6.21
C SER A 213 -16.11 -28.04 5.70
N SER A 214 -16.31 -27.75 4.40
CA SER A 214 -17.63 -27.46 3.83
C SER A 214 -18.03 -28.42 2.73
N GLU A 215 -19.30 -28.87 2.75
CA GLU A 215 -19.86 -29.69 1.66
C GLU A 215 -20.02 -28.90 0.34
N HIS A 216 -20.13 -27.55 0.40
CA HIS A 216 -20.38 -26.69 -0.77
C HIS A 216 -19.53 -25.41 -0.77
N PRO A 217 -18.26 -25.53 -0.97
CA PRO A 217 -17.30 -24.43 -0.82
C PRO A 217 -17.47 -23.30 -1.87
N ILE A 218 -17.68 -23.65 -3.12
CA ILE A 218 -17.89 -22.68 -4.20
C ILE A 218 -19.12 -21.79 -3.93
N GLU A 219 -20.22 -22.38 -3.44
CA GLU A 219 -21.39 -21.60 -3.05
C GLU A 219 -21.14 -20.70 -1.85
N GLN A 220 -20.32 -21.13 -0.92
CA GLN A 220 -19.92 -20.29 0.23
C GLN A 220 -19.14 -19.08 -0.24
N LEU A 221 -18.17 -19.23 -1.16
CA LEU A 221 -17.45 -18.11 -1.76
C LEU A 221 -18.39 -17.16 -2.50
N ARG A 222 -19.30 -17.69 -3.31
CA ARG A 222 -20.32 -16.86 -4.00
C ARG A 222 -21.18 -16.07 -3.03
N ARG A 223 -21.62 -16.67 -1.91
CA ARG A 223 -22.38 -15.98 -0.86
C ARG A 223 -21.53 -14.89 -0.19
N GLN A 224 -20.28 -15.17 0.11
CA GLN A 224 -19.35 -14.22 0.70
C GLN A 224 -19.13 -13.02 -0.22
N LEU A 225 -18.84 -13.24 -1.50
CA LEU A 225 -18.67 -12.17 -2.49
C LEU A 225 -19.91 -11.29 -2.60
N LYS A 226 -21.11 -11.90 -2.67
CA LYS A 226 -22.39 -11.17 -2.72
C LYS A 226 -22.66 -10.38 -1.43
N SER A 227 -22.32 -10.92 -0.25
CA SER A 227 -22.59 -10.27 1.04
C SER A 227 -21.81 -8.98 1.24
N GLN A 228 -20.63 -8.85 0.65
CA GLN A 228 -19.73 -7.71 0.84
C GLN A 228 -20.13 -6.45 0.08
N ARG A 229 -21.17 -6.53 -0.77
CA ARG A 229 -21.71 -5.38 -1.54
C ARG A 229 -20.64 -4.59 -2.30
N VAL A 230 -19.51 -5.24 -2.64
CA VAL A 230 -18.36 -4.58 -3.25
C VAL A 230 -18.72 -3.90 -4.57
N ILE A 231 -19.58 -4.51 -5.38
CA ILE A 231 -20.01 -3.95 -6.67
C ILE A 231 -20.71 -2.61 -6.47
N ARG A 232 -21.63 -2.50 -5.51
CA ARG A 232 -22.33 -1.25 -5.21
C ARG A 232 -21.36 -0.16 -4.77
N LEU A 233 -20.42 -0.49 -3.87
CA LEU A 233 -19.42 0.47 -3.39
C LEU A 233 -18.49 0.93 -4.52
N LEU A 234 -18.17 0.03 -5.45
CA LEU A 234 -17.38 0.31 -6.63
C LEU A 234 -18.11 1.29 -7.55
N ASP A 235 -19.39 1.06 -7.84
CA ASP A 235 -20.22 1.93 -8.69
C ASP A 235 -20.35 3.34 -8.09
N GLU A 236 -20.60 3.42 -6.79
CA GLU A 236 -20.66 4.69 -6.06
C GLU A 236 -19.31 5.46 -6.14
N ALA A 237 -18.18 4.77 -5.94
CA ALA A 237 -16.86 5.40 -5.95
C ALA A 237 -16.45 5.86 -7.34
N MET A 238 -16.74 5.08 -8.36
CA MET A 238 -16.45 5.40 -9.77
C MET A 238 -17.41 6.44 -10.36
N CYS A 239 -18.47 6.83 -9.64
CA CYS A 239 -19.57 7.65 -10.16
C CYS A 239 -20.12 7.08 -11.48
N ARG A 240 -20.25 5.76 -11.57
CA ARG A 240 -20.58 5.04 -12.79
C ARG A 240 -22.10 4.94 -12.95
N GLU A 241 -22.58 5.21 -14.14
CA GLU A 241 -23.95 4.82 -14.52
C GLU A 241 -24.01 3.30 -14.74
N GLU A 242 -25.12 2.65 -14.43
CA GLU A 242 -25.28 1.19 -14.42
C GLU A 242 -24.84 0.46 -15.71
N LYS A 243 -24.84 1.14 -16.85
CA LYS A 243 -24.51 0.56 -18.16
C LYS A 243 -23.16 1.03 -18.74
N GLN A 244 -22.40 1.82 -18.01
CA GLN A 244 -21.12 2.30 -18.52
C GLN A 244 -20.11 1.13 -18.60
N PRO A 245 -19.59 0.79 -19.79
CA PRO A 245 -18.73 -0.37 -19.96
C PRO A 245 -17.38 -0.17 -19.26
N VAL A 246 -16.86 -1.26 -18.70
CA VAL A 246 -15.56 -1.30 -18.02
C VAL A 246 -14.64 -2.35 -18.64
N SER A 247 -13.33 -2.11 -18.55
CA SER A 247 -12.33 -3.15 -18.78
C SER A 247 -12.11 -3.92 -17.47
N LEU A 248 -12.18 -5.25 -17.50
CA LEU A 248 -11.86 -6.10 -16.38
C LEU A 248 -10.39 -6.51 -16.46
N VAL A 249 -9.55 -6.02 -15.55
CA VAL A 249 -8.13 -6.33 -15.50
C VAL A 249 -7.90 -7.38 -14.41
N ILE A 250 -7.41 -8.55 -14.78
CA ILE A 250 -7.16 -9.65 -13.84
C ILE A 250 -5.66 -9.87 -13.65
N VAL A 251 -5.18 -9.81 -12.41
CA VAL A 251 -3.76 -9.80 -12.05
C VAL A 251 -3.45 -10.90 -11.05
N GLY A 252 -2.28 -11.49 -11.15
CA GLY A 252 -1.81 -12.53 -10.23
C GLY A 252 -1.55 -13.86 -10.91
N ASN A 253 -0.95 -14.79 -10.17
CA ASN A 253 -0.61 -16.11 -10.73
C ASN A 253 -1.84 -16.89 -11.21
N PRO A 254 -2.99 -16.91 -10.50
CA PRO A 254 -4.20 -17.57 -10.99
C PRO A 254 -4.72 -16.96 -12.30
N ALA A 255 -4.66 -15.62 -12.44
CA ALA A 255 -5.08 -14.94 -13.67
C ALA A 255 -4.20 -15.35 -14.87
N ARG A 256 -2.88 -15.42 -14.68
CA ARG A 256 -1.94 -15.86 -15.73
C ARG A 256 -2.19 -17.31 -16.16
N LYS A 257 -2.52 -18.19 -15.21
CA LYS A 257 -2.88 -19.58 -15.51
C LYS A 257 -4.20 -19.65 -16.30
N LEU A 258 -5.22 -18.88 -15.93
CA LEU A 258 -6.47 -18.80 -16.69
C LEU A 258 -6.22 -18.26 -18.11
N ALA A 259 -5.36 -17.25 -18.28
CA ALA A 259 -4.97 -16.74 -19.58
C ALA A 259 -4.22 -17.79 -20.42
N ALA A 260 -3.35 -18.59 -19.78
CA ALA A 260 -2.63 -19.68 -20.47
C ALA A 260 -3.59 -20.78 -20.97
N MET A 261 -4.67 -21.05 -20.26
CA MET A 261 -5.74 -21.97 -20.70
C MET A 261 -6.48 -21.45 -21.94
N CYS A 262 -6.55 -20.11 -22.13
CA CYS A 262 -7.00 -19.47 -23.39
C CYS A 262 -5.90 -19.42 -24.46
N GLY A 263 -4.86 -20.25 -24.39
CA GLY A 263 -3.77 -20.24 -25.35
C GLY A 263 -2.88 -18.99 -25.32
N LYS A 264 -2.98 -18.14 -24.28
CA LYS A 264 -2.23 -16.89 -24.13
C LYS A 264 -1.13 -17.05 -23.08
N SER A 265 0.11 -17.18 -23.53
CA SER A 265 1.28 -17.26 -22.65
C SER A 265 1.85 -15.87 -22.39
N LEU A 266 2.03 -15.51 -21.12
CA LEU A 266 2.63 -14.25 -20.64
C LEU A 266 4.02 -14.57 -20.09
N GLN A 267 5.07 -14.31 -20.88
CA GLN A 267 6.44 -14.66 -20.53
C GLN A 267 7.20 -13.53 -19.85
N HIS A 268 6.88 -12.28 -20.21
CA HIS A 268 7.56 -11.09 -19.68
C HIS A 268 6.64 -10.25 -18.81
N GLU A 269 7.22 -9.48 -17.89
CA GLU A 269 6.50 -8.56 -16.98
C GLU A 269 5.74 -7.47 -17.75
N ASN A 270 6.19 -7.13 -18.96
CA ASN A 270 5.55 -6.13 -19.83
C ASN A 270 4.50 -6.71 -20.77
N ASP A 271 4.36 -8.03 -20.79
CA ASP A 271 3.35 -8.66 -21.61
C ASP A 271 1.97 -8.27 -21.14
N CYS A 272 1.08 -8.09 -22.09
CA CYS A 272 -0.32 -7.83 -21.83
C CYS A 272 -1.15 -8.54 -22.91
N THR A 273 -2.18 -9.23 -22.51
CA THR A 273 -3.09 -9.89 -23.45
C THR A 273 -4.54 -9.50 -23.18
N VAL A 274 -5.28 -9.33 -24.26
CA VAL A 274 -6.74 -9.22 -24.23
C VAL A 274 -7.30 -10.61 -24.50
N LEU A 275 -8.20 -11.06 -23.63
CA LEU A 275 -8.83 -12.38 -23.72
C LEU A 275 -10.17 -12.26 -24.44
N ASP A 276 -10.47 -13.22 -25.30
CA ASP A 276 -11.78 -13.34 -25.89
C ASP A 276 -12.84 -13.63 -24.82
N LEU A 277 -13.91 -12.84 -24.77
CA LEU A 277 -14.93 -12.93 -23.71
C LEU A 277 -15.65 -14.27 -23.70
N LYS A 278 -15.91 -14.85 -24.88
CA LYS A 278 -16.62 -16.12 -24.98
C LYS A 278 -15.72 -17.28 -24.57
N GLU A 279 -14.52 -17.35 -25.16
CA GLU A 279 -13.53 -18.38 -24.83
C GLU A 279 -13.19 -18.36 -23.33
N PHE A 280 -13.01 -17.17 -22.77
CA PHE A 280 -12.71 -17.00 -21.33
C PHE A 280 -13.90 -17.43 -20.47
N SER A 281 -15.13 -17.11 -20.86
CA SER A 281 -16.35 -17.58 -20.18
C SER A 281 -16.44 -19.10 -20.15
N ASP A 282 -16.19 -19.75 -21.29
CA ASP A 282 -16.22 -21.23 -21.40
C ASP A 282 -15.18 -21.88 -20.48
N ILE A 283 -13.99 -21.27 -20.36
CA ILE A 283 -12.91 -21.74 -19.47
C ILE A 283 -13.28 -21.55 -18.00
N ILE A 284 -13.84 -20.40 -17.63
CA ILE A 284 -14.33 -20.19 -16.26
C ILE A 284 -15.39 -21.22 -15.90
N ASP A 285 -16.35 -21.48 -16.78
CA ASP A 285 -17.39 -22.48 -16.57
C ASP A 285 -16.80 -23.87 -16.37
N ALA A 286 -15.82 -24.24 -17.19
CA ALA A 286 -15.12 -25.51 -17.04
C ALA A 286 -14.36 -25.62 -15.71
N CYS A 287 -13.67 -24.56 -15.28
CA CYS A 287 -12.97 -24.52 -13.99
C CYS A 287 -13.92 -24.65 -12.80
N GLU A 288 -15.09 -24.01 -12.85
CA GLU A 288 -16.11 -24.07 -11.79
C GLU A 288 -16.76 -25.46 -11.67
N HIS A 289 -17.15 -26.06 -12.80
CA HIS A 289 -17.93 -27.31 -12.80
C HIS A 289 -17.08 -28.55 -12.54
N HIS A 290 -15.83 -28.56 -12.99
CA HIS A 290 -14.99 -29.74 -12.90
C HIS A 290 -14.03 -29.73 -11.70
N HIS A 291 -14.11 -28.73 -10.82
CA HIS A 291 -13.18 -28.59 -9.68
C HIS A 291 -11.72 -28.79 -10.12
N GLY A 292 -11.37 -28.29 -11.31
CA GLY A 292 -10.06 -28.48 -11.93
C GLY A 292 -9.74 -29.90 -12.43
N LYS A 293 -10.60 -30.89 -12.26
CA LYS A 293 -10.34 -32.29 -12.65
C LYS A 293 -10.36 -32.57 -14.16
N GLY A 294 -10.78 -31.59 -14.99
CA GLY A 294 -10.89 -31.73 -16.44
C GLY A 294 -9.63 -31.33 -17.24
N PHE A 295 -8.61 -30.76 -16.61
CA PHE A 295 -7.48 -30.11 -17.29
C PHE A 295 -6.17 -30.90 -17.25
N GLY A 296 -6.18 -32.22 -17.29
CA GLY A 296 -5.00 -33.04 -17.34
C GLY A 296 -4.40 -33.33 -15.95
N LYS A 297 -3.06 -33.50 -15.87
CA LYS A 297 -2.34 -33.76 -14.61
C LYS A 297 -2.06 -32.46 -13.84
N ILE A 298 -3.08 -31.74 -13.40
CA ILE A 298 -2.92 -30.57 -12.52
C ILE A 298 -2.93 -31.06 -11.06
N ASP A 299 -2.05 -30.49 -10.26
CA ASP A 299 -2.02 -30.73 -8.81
C ASP A 299 -3.37 -30.33 -8.16
N PRO A 300 -3.92 -31.11 -7.20
CA PRO A 300 -5.21 -30.82 -6.57
C PRO A 300 -5.30 -29.42 -5.94
N ASP A 301 -4.22 -28.91 -5.32
CA ASP A 301 -4.17 -27.59 -4.71
C ASP A 301 -4.21 -26.51 -5.79
N GLU A 302 -3.53 -26.72 -6.90
CA GLU A 302 -3.56 -25.84 -8.06
C GLU A 302 -4.94 -25.81 -8.73
N ALA A 303 -5.59 -26.97 -8.85
CA ALA A 303 -6.93 -27.08 -9.39
C ALA A 303 -7.96 -26.31 -8.55
N ALA A 304 -7.85 -26.41 -7.23
CA ALA A 304 -8.70 -25.69 -6.29
C ALA A 304 -8.43 -24.16 -6.32
N GLU A 305 -7.15 -23.73 -6.46
CA GLU A 305 -6.79 -22.32 -6.66
C GLU A 305 -7.44 -21.75 -7.91
N LEU A 306 -7.39 -22.49 -9.03
CA LEU A 306 -8.00 -22.07 -10.30
C LEU A 306 -9.53 -22.00 -10.21
N SER A 307 -10.17 -22.96 -9.54
CA SER A 307 -11.62 -22.95 -9.34
C SER A 307 -12.06 -21.74 -8.51
N ALA A 308 -11.33 -21.41 -7.43
CA ALA A 308 -11.60 -20.22 -6.64
C ALA A 308 -11.42 -18.92 -7.46
N ALA A 309 -10.36 -18.84 -8.24
CA ALA A 309 -10.11 -17.70 -9.13
C ALA A 309 -11.22 -17.55 -10.18
N ALA A 310 -11.68 -18.66 -10.78
CA ALA A 310 -12.77 -18.67 -11.74
C ALA A 310 -14.07 -18.13 -11.13
N VAL A 311 -14.43 -18.56 -9.93
CA VAL A 311 -15.62 -18.07 -9.20
C VAL A 311 -15.53 -16.58 -8.92
N ILE A 312 -14.34 -16.09 -8.49
CA ILE A 312 -14.13 -14.66 -8.25
C ILE A 312 -14.33 -13.87 -9.54
N VAL A 313 -13.63 -14.26 -10.61
CA VAL A 313 -13.72 -13.53 -11.89
C VAL A 313 -15.14 -13.59 -12.46
N ARG A 314 -15.81 -14.73 -12.38
CA ARG A 314 -17.22 -14.90 -12.81
C ARG A 314 -18.13 -13.92 -12.08
N HIS A 315 -17.99 -13.78 -10.76
CA HIS A 315 -18.80 -12.85 -9.97
C HIS A 315 -18.73 -11.42 -10.50
N PHE A 316 -17.52 -10.92 -10.79
CA PHE A 316 -17.34 -9.57 -11.32
C PHE A 316 -17.74 -9.47 -12.80
N PHE A 317 -17.42 -10.48 -13.60
CA PHE A 317 -17.79 -10.53 -15.00
C PHE A 317 -19.31 -10.46 -15.22
N ASP A 318 -20.09 -11.23 -14.44
CA ASP A 318 -21.56 -11.23 -14.53
C ASP A 318 -22.20 -9.97 -13.92
N SER A 319 -21.52 -9.32 -12.98
CA SER A 319 -22.05 -8.15 -12.27
C SER A 319 -21.72 -6.81 -12.96
N LEU A 320 -20.79 -6.80 -13.90
CA LEU A 320 -20.29 -5.60 -14.57
C LEU A 320 -20.50 -5.68 -16.09
N PRO A 321 -20.80 -4.56 -16.77
CA PRO A 321 -20.85 -4.51 -18.24
C PRO A 321 -19.42 -4.52 -18.81
N CYS A 322 -18.78 -5.70 -18.80
CA CYS A 322 -17.42 -5.86 -19.27
C CYS A 322 -17.34 -5.72 -20.80
N ARG A 323 -16.47 -4.81 -21.29
CA ARG A 323 -16.17 -4.68 -22.72
C ARG A 323 -15.02 -5.57 -23.17
N GLU A 324 -14.09 -5.85 -22.27
CA GLU A 324 -12.88 -6.64 -22.50
C GLU A 324 -12.33 -7.17 -21.19
N ILE A 325 -11.56 -8.25 -21.27
CA ILE A 325 -10.80 -8.80 -20.14
C ILE A 325 -9.32 -8.72 -20.49
N ILE A 326 -8.54 -8.16 -19.60
CA ILE A 326 -7.10 -7.92 -19.80
C ILE A 326 -6.32 -8.65 -18.71
N CYS A 327 -5.32 -9.41 -19.13
CA CYS A 327 -4.39 -10.05 -18.22
C CYS A 327 -2.96 -9.53 -18.49
N PRO A 328 -2.38 -8.72 -17.59
CA PRO A 328 -0.99 -8.32 -17.65
C PRO A 328 -0.07 -9.41 -17.09
N GLY A 329 1.17 -9.49 -17.62
CA GLY A 329 2.21 -10.40 -17.16
C GLY A 329 2.87 -10.01 -15.82
N MET A 330 2.45 -8.89 -15.24
CA MET A 330 3.03 -8.31 -14.03
C MET A 330 2.95 -9.26 -12.83
N THR A 331 4.06 -9.35 -12.09
CA THR A 331 4.18 -10.09 -10.83
C THR A 331 4.47 -9.14 -9.67
N THR A 332 4.26 -9.58 -8.42
CA THR A 332 4.65 -8.82 -7.23
C THR A 332 6.14 -8.46 -7.25
N ARG A 333 6.99 -9.40 -7.70
CA ARG A 333 8.44 -9.18 -7.79
C ARG A 333 8.80 -8.10 -8.81
N GLY A 334 8.17 -8.14 -9.99
CA GLY A 334 8.31 -7.10 -11.00
C GLY A 334 7.83 -5.74 -10.51
N ALA A 335 6.73 -5.70 -9.75
CA ALA A 335 6.21 -4.47 -9.17
C ALA A 335 7.16 -3.87 -8.11
N VAL A 336 7.74 -4.71 -7.24
CA VAL A 336 8.74 -4.31 -6.23
C VAL A 336 10.01 -3.77 -6.90
N LEU A 337 10.48 -4.43 -7.96
CA LEU A 337 11.64 -3.95 -8.73
C LEU A 337 11.37 -2.58 -9.38
N ARG A 338 10.22 -2.41 -10.02
CA ARG A 338 9.86 -1.13 -10.68
C ARG A 338 9.77 0.02 -9.69
N ASP A 339 9.19 -0.21 -8.52
CA ASP A 339 9.13 0.78 -7.45
C ASP A 339 10.53 1.21 -7.03
N TRP A 340 11.42 0.25 -6.80
CA TRP A 340 12.80 0.53 -6.43
C TRP A 340 13.54 1.32 -7.53
N VAL A 341 13.46 0.89 -8.79
CA VAL A 341 14.04 1.63 -9.95
C VAL A 341 13.51 3.05 -10.01
N ARG A 342 12.21 3.24 -9.81
CA ARG A 342 11.57 4.57 -9.83
C ARG A 342 12.12 5.47 -8.71
N ARG A 343 12.25 4.97 -7.49
CA ARG A 343 12.80 5.73 -6.36
C ARG A 343 14.24 6.16 -6.62
N CYS A 344 15.06 5.29 -7.21
CA CYS A 344 16.43 5.62 -7.60
C CYS A 344 16.48 6.72 -8.68
N ARG A 345 15.55 6.69 -9.65
CA ARG A 345 15.53 7.65 -10.76
C ARG A 345 14.89 8.99 -10.43
N MET A 346 13.88 9.00 -9.61
CA MET A 346 13.05 10.18 -9.30
C MET A 346 12.78 10.27 -7.79
N PRO A 347 13.80 10.55 -6.99
CA PRO A 347 13.63 10.66 -5.55
C PRO A 347 12.67 11.81 -5.20
N GLY A 348 11.79 11.57 -4.24
CA GLY A 348 10.82 12.55 -3.75
C GLY A 348 9.59 12.77 -4.62
N VAL A 349 9.43 12.03 -5.73
CA VAL A 349 8.19 12.02 -6.53
C VAL A 349 7.34 10.82 -6.11
N ASP A 350 6.18 11.10 -5.51
CA ASP A 350 5.18 10.07 -5.23
C ASP A 350 4.18 10.00 -6.40
N PRO A 351 4.23 8.92 -7.21
CA PRO A 351 3.34 8.76 -8.36
C PRO A 351 1.90 8.42 -7.94
N PHE A 352 1.68 8.10 -6.67
CA PHE A 352 0.38 7.72 -6.13
C PHE A 352 -0.44 8.91 -5.58
N ARG A 353 0.13 10.10 -5.56
CA ARG A 353 -0.51 11.29 -4.99
C ARG A 353 -1.90 11.58 -5.61
N THR A 354 -1.99 11.55 -6.94
CA THR A 354 -3.26 11.79 -7.65
C THR A 354 -4.30 10.71 -7.35
N ASP A 355 -3.86 9.46 -7.27
CA ASP A 355 -4.72 8.32 -6.95
C ASP A 355 -5.22 8.42 -5.50
N LEU A 356 -4.35 8.72 -4.53
CA LEU A 356 -4.73 8.87 -3.13
C LEU A 356 -5.76 10.01 -2.95
N ALA A 357 -5.53 11.16 -3.58
CA ALA A 357 -6.48 12.27 -3.54
C ALA A 357 -7.85 11.86 -4.13
N ALA A 358 -7.87 11.09 -5.22
CA ALA A 358 -9.12 10.61 -5.81
C ALA A 358 -9.84 9.59 -4.92
N VAL A 359 -9.11 8.67 -4.28
CA VAL A 359 -9.65 7.74 -3.28
C VAL A 359 -10.23 8.51 -2.08
N CYS A 360 -9.51 9.50 -1.55
CA CYS A 360 -9.99 10.32 -0.45
C CYS A 360 -11.30 11.05 -0.82
N ARG A 361 -11.38 11.62 -2.02
CA ARG A 361 -12.62 12.26 -2.50
C ARG A 361 -13.77 11.26 -2.67
N ALA A 362 -13.50 10.05 -3.15
CA ALA A 362 -14.52 9.01 -3.27
C ALA A 362 -15.04 8.57 -1.89
N ILE A 363 -14.15 8.40 -0.91
CA ILE A 363 -14.51 8.15 0.49
C ILE A 363 -15.33 9.33 1.04
N GLY A 364 -14.90 10.58 0.81
CA GLY A 364 -15.61 11.77 1.24
C GLY A 364 -17.05 11.80 0.71
N ARG A 365 -17.25 11.54 -0.59
CA ARG A 365 -18.60 11.44 -1.19
C ARG A 365 -19.46 10.36 -0.55
N ARG A 366 -18.91 9.20 -0.22
CA ARG A 366 -19.61 8.12 0.49
C ARG A 366 -20.15 8.57 1.86
N TYR A 367 -19.48 9.51 2.49
CA TYR A 367 -19.87 10.09 3.79
C TYR A 367 -20.42 11.51 3.66
N ASP A 368 -20.96 11.85 2.50
CA ASP A 368 -21.66 13.12 2.23
C ASP A 368 -20.89 14.36 2.70
N PHE A 369 -19.59 14.42 2.40
CA PHE A 369 -18.72 15.51 2.81
C PHE A 369 -18.92 16.76 1.93
N ASP A 370 -18.62 17.94 2.46
CA ASP A 370 -18.49 19.15 1.64
C ASP A 370 -17.19 19.09 0.82
N GLY A 371 -17.32 18.72 -0.45
CA GLY A 371 -16.18 18.57 -1.34
C GLY A 371 -15.46 19.88 -1.65
N CYS A 372 -16.18 21.01 -1.69
CA CYS A 372 -15.59 22.33 -1.90
C CYS A 372 -14.78 22.76 -0.69
N HIS A 373 -15.34 22.66 0.50
CA HIS A 373 -14.63 22.94 1.75
C HIS A 373 -13.37 22.06 1.89
N ALA A 374 -13.50 20.76 1.68
CA ALA A 374 -12.36 19.83 1.76
C ALA A 374 -11.23 20.17 0.78
N LEU A 375 -11.57 20.56 -0.45
CA LEU A 375 -10.59 21.00 -1.45
C LEU A 375 -9.90 22.32 -1.03
N ASN A 376 -10.65 23.28 -0.50
CA ASN A 376 -10.13 24.54 -0.02
C ASN A 376 -9.16 24.33 1.16
N VAL A 377 -9.54 23.49 2.12
CA VAL A 377 -8.67 23.11 3.24
C VAL A 377 -7.41 22.40 2.76
N ALA A 378 -7.49 21.50 1.77
CA ALA A 378 -6.34 20.82 1.20
C ALA A 378 -5.38 21.80 0.51
N SER A 379 -5.92 22.76 -0.24
CA SER A 379 -5.15 23.80 -0.91
C SER A 379 -4.45 24.72 0.09
N ALA A 380 -5.16 25.22 1.09
CA ALA A 380 -4.61 26.07 2.16
C ALA A 380 -3.54 25.31 2.97
N SER A 381 -3.79 24.06 3.34
CA SER A 381 -2.84 23.20 4.05
C SER A 381 -1.55 23.01 3.25
N SER A 382 -1.66 22.75 1.94
CA SER A 382 -0.51 22.59 1.06
C SER A 382 0.34 23.86 0.97
N LEU A 383 -0.29 25.04 0.82
CA LEU A 383 0.42 26.32 0.80
C LEU A 383 1.17 26.58 2.11
N ILE A 384 0.51 26.35 3.25
CA ILE A 384 1.14 26.51 4.57
C ILE A 384 2.31 25.55 4.73
N TYR A 385 2.14 24.28 4.39
CA TYR A 385 3.21 23.27 4.43
C TYR A 385 4.42 23.67 3.57
N LEU A 386 4.18 24.05 2.31
CA LEU A 386 5.25 24.47 1.39
C LEU A 386 6.00 25.69 1.91
N LYS A 387 5.30 26.62 2.58
CA LYS A 387 5.92 27.80 3.20
C LYS A 387 6.78 27.46 4.40
N LEU A 388 6.39 26.43 5.18
CA LEU A 388 7.11 26.03 6.40
C LEU A 388 8.26 25.05 6.12
N ARG A 389 8.15 24.23 5.06
CA ARG A 389 9.12 23.17 4.72
C ARG A 389 10.59 23.62 4.70
N PRO A 390 10.97 24.83 4.24
CA PRO A 390 12.37 25.26 4.26
C PRO A 390 12.93 25.53 5.67
N PHE A 391 12.06 25.74 6.67
CA PHE A 391 12.44 26.17 8.02
C PHE A 391 12.27 25.10 9.08
N PHE A 392 11.48 24.08 8.80
CA PHE A 392 11.15 23.00 9.75
C PHE A 392 11.39 21.64 9.12
N SER A 393 11.93 20.71 9.91
CA SER A 393 12.00 19.31 9.50
C SER A 393 10.62 18.69 9.51
N PHE A 394 10.27 18.02 8.42
CA PHE A 394 9.04 17.25 8.30
C PHE A 394 9.38 15.79 7.97
N PRO A 395 8.61 14.82 8.48
CA PRO A 395 8.72 13.44 8.02
C PRO A 395 8.53 13.34 6.50
N GLU A 396 9.06 12.29 5.94
CA GLU A 396 8.81 11.93 4.53
C GLU A 396 7.31 11.81 4.27
N HIS A 397 6.87 12.08 3.05
CA HIS A 397 5.46 12.06 2.62
C HIS A 397 4.50 12.99 3.38
N THR A 398 4.99 13.90 4.26
CA THR A 398 4.11 14.80 5.05
C THR A 398 3.09 15.54 4.19
N GLY A 399 3.47 16.02 3.00
CA GLY A 399 2.55 16.72 2.10
C GLY A 399 1.38 15.83 1.64
N LEU A 400 1.66 14.55 1.36
CA LEU A 400 0.66 13.55 0.98
C LEU A 400 -0.29 13.23 2.14
N LEU A 401 0.26 13.03 3.34
CA LEU A 401 -0.52 12.74 4.54
C LEU A 401 -1.42 13.91 4.93
N LEU A 402 -0.91 15.13 4.79
CA LEU A 402 -1.66 16.34 5.06
C LEU A 402 -2.81 16.54 4.07
N GLU A 403 -2.58 16.25 2.79
CA GLU A 403 -3.61 16.30 1.75
C GLU A 403 -4.73 15.30 2.04
N ALA A 404 -4.39 14.03 2.36
CA ALA A 404 -5.36 13.01 2.74
C ALA A 404 -6.15 13.42 3.99
N ALA A 405 -5.48 13.93 5.03
CA ALA A 405 -6.13 14.43 6.24
C ALA A 405 -7.09 15.59 5.94
N SER A 406 -6.70 16.50 5.03
CA SER A 406 -7.53 17.65 4.65
C SER A 406 -8.79 17.24 3.91
N TYR A 407 -8.73 16.24 3.00
CA TYR A 407 -9.95 15.74 2.35
C TYR A 407 -10.90 15.03 3.32
N LEU A 408 -10.37 14.39 4.37
CA LEU A 408 -11.15 13.46 5.20
C LEU A 408 -11.45 13.98 6.61
N HIS A 409 -11.05 15.22 6.96
CA HIS A 409 -11.18 15.72 8.31
C HIS A 409 -12.62 15.76 8.82
N ASP A 410 -13.57 16.04 7.95
CA ASP A 410 -14.96 16.29 8.27
C ASP A 410 -15.93 15.14 7.94
N ILE A 411 -15.46 13.98 7.44
CA ILE A 411 -16.33 12.84 7.09
C ILE A 411 -17.18 12.34 8.27
N GLY A 412 -16.79 12.63 9.50
CA GLY A 412 -17.54 12.28 10.70
C GLY A 412 -18.79 13.09 10.92
N ARG A 413 -19.00 14.21 10.20
CA ARG A 413 -20.26 14.98 10.20
C ARG A 413 -21.45 14.14 9.72
N PHE A 414 -21.17 13.13 8.88
CA PHE A 414 -22.15 12.13 8.47
C PHE A 414 -22.79 11.38 9.64
N VAL A 415 -22.06 11.17 10.73
CA VAL A 415 -22.55 10.49 11.93
C VAL A 415 -23.25 11.48 12.86
N ASP A 416 -22.55 12.56 13.25
CA ASP A 416 -23.08 13.64 14.07
C ASP A 416 -22.16 14.87 13.91
N PHE A 417 -22.77 16.05 13.81
CA PHE A 417 -22.06 17.32 13.77
C PHE A 417 -21.26 17.57 15.05
N ARG A 418 -21.83 17.18 16.20
CA ARG A 418 -21.13 17.25 17.49
C ARG A 418 -20.04 16.20 17.55
N HIS A 419 -18.84 16.62 17.93
CA HIS A 419 -17.69 15.72 18.02
C HIS A 419 -17.32 15.01 16.71
N HIS A 420 -17.69 15.56 15.53
CA HIS A 420 -17.39 14.99 14.21
C HIS A 420 -15.93 14.55 14.08
N HIS A 421 -14.97 15.27 14.67
CA HIS A 421 -13.56 14.92 14.68
C HIS A 421 -13.26 13.54 15.32
N LYS A 422 -14.07 13.11 16.33
CA LYS A 422 -13.99 11.75 16.89
C LYS A 422 -14.57 10.72 15.91
N HIS A 423 -15.68 11.06 15.27
CA HIS A 423 -16.32 10.21 14.28
C HIS A 423 -15.45 10.07 13.03
N SER A 424 -14.84 11.14 12.55
CA SER A 424 -13.88 11.10 11.44
C SER A 424 -12.70 10.18 11.78
N TRP A 425 -12.13 10.31 12.96
CA TRP A 425 -11.07 9.42 13.42
C TRP A 425 -11.52 7.95 13.45
N TYR A 426 -12.68 7.66 14.02
CA TYR A 426 -13.22 6.30 14.10
C TYR A 426 -13.42 5.70 12.71
N LEU A 427 -14.03 6.45 11.80
CA LEU A 427 -14.22 6.01 10.41
C LEU A 427 -12.88 5.73 9.75
N LEU A 428 -11.93 6.66 9.84
CA LEU A 428 -10.59 6.49 9.25
C LEU A 428 -9.83 5.33 9.87
N SER A 429 -9.95 5.07 11.17
CA SER A 429 -9.29 3.93 11.80
C SER A 429 -9.75 2.57 11.25
N ASN A 430 -10.91 2.53 10.59
CA ASN A 430 -11.50 1.32 10.01
C ASN A 430 -11.49 1.31 8.46
N ILE A 431 -11.07 2.40 7.81
CA ILE A 431 -10.93 2.51 6.36
C ILE A 431 -9.44 2.41 6.03
N ARG A 432 -9.07 1.53 5.10
CA ARG A 432 -7.69 1.45 4.61
C ARG A 432 -7.48 2.41 3.45
N LEU A 433 -6.50 3.30 3.58
CA LEU A 433 -6.08 4.19 2.49
C LEU A 433 -4.94 3.49 1.72
N PRO A 434 -5.13 3.19 0.42
CA PRO A 434 -4.08 2.57 -0.37
C PRO A 434 -2.87 3.51 -0.49
N GLY A 435 -1.69 2.94 -0.59
CA GLY A 435 -0.43 3.69 -0.69
C GLY A 435 0.13 4.20 0.64
N LEU A 436 -0.63 4.13 1.74
CA LEU A 436 -0.14 4.48 3.07
C LEU A 436 0.24 3.24 3.86
N THR A 437 1.36 3.32 4.55
CA THR A 437 1.76 2.35 5.57
C THR A 437 0.83 2.43 6.79
N ALA A 438 0.83 1.41 7.64
CA ALA A 438 0.05 1.42 8.88
C ALA A 438 0.40 2.60 9.80
N SER A 439 1.66 3.00 9.85
CA SER A 439 2.14 4.17 10.59
C SER A 439 1.57 5.48 10.00
N GLU A 440 1.72 5.68 8.71
CA GLU A 440 1.21 6.86 8.00
C GLU A 440 -0.31 6.98 8.13
N HIS A 441 -1.01 5.86 8.04
CA HIS A 441 -2.45 5.80 8.23
C HIS A 441 -2.87 6.24 9.65
N ARG A 442 -2.15 5.76 10.70
CA ARG A 442 -2.38 6.22 12.08
C ARG A 442 -2.14 7.72 12.23
N ILE A 443 -1.08 8.25 11.58
CA ILE A 443 -0.77 9.68 11.58
C ILE A 443 -1.93 10.49 10.98
N VAL A 444 -2.44 10.09 9.80
CA VAL A 444 -3.59 10.76 9.15
C VAL A 444 -4.82 10.73 10.04
N ALA A 445 -5.20 9.57 10.56
CA ALA A 445 -6.36 9.42 11.43
C ALA A 445 -6.24 10.27 12.71
N ALA A 446 -5.06 10.27 13.35
CA ALA A 446 -4.82 11.09 14.54
C ALA A 446 -4.77 12.59 14.23
N ALA A 447 -4.20 13.03 13.11
CA ALA A 447 -4.22 14.43 12.69
C ALA A 447 -5.67 14.92 12.50
N VAL A 448 -6.51 14.11 11.86
CA VAL A 448 -7.95 14.34 11.72
C VAL A 448 -8.64 14.37 13.07
N ARG A 449 -8.29 13.49 14.02
CA ARG A 449 -8.83 13.51 15.38
C ARG A 449 -8.61 14.86 16.08
N TYR A 450 -7.50 15.52 15.79
CA TYR A 450 -7.06 16.73 16.46
C TYR A 450 -7.17 18.02 15.63
N HIS A 451 -7.90 18.01 14.49
CA HIS A 451 -8.15 19.24 13.71
C HIS A 451 -9.10 20.21 14.43
N GLY A 452 -9.93 19.73 15.36
CA GLY A 452 -10.82 20.55 16.17
C GLY A 452 -10.11 21.27 17.34
N ARG A 453 -10.86 21.59 18.41
CA ARG A 453 -10.34 22.33 19.57
C ARG A 453 -9.52 21.48 20.54
N SER A 454 -9.75 20.17 20.57
CA SER A 454 -9.09 19.27 21.52
C SER A 454 -7.59 19.19 21.24
N LEU A 455 -6.77 19.36 22.27
CA LEU A 455 -5.32 19.11 22.17
C LEU A 455 -5.03 17.62 22.36
N PRO A 456 -3.98 17.08 21.70
CA PRO A 456 -3.46 15.75 21.99
C PRO A 456 -3.04 15.63 23.45
N ARG A 457 -3.36 14.50 24.10
CA ARG A 457 -2.99 14.22 25.51
C ARG A 457 -2.64 12.74 25.64
N GLU A 458 -1.74 12.41 26.55
CA GLU A 458 -1.39 11.02 26.85
C GLU A 458 -2.57 10.20 27.43
N ALA A 459 -3.60 10.86 27.95
CA ALA A 459 -4.83 10.20 28.35
C ALA A 459 -5.72 9.75 27.19
N HIS A 460 -5.43 10.20 25.96
CA HIS A 460 -6.14 9.77 24.77
C HIS A 460 -5.45 8.54 24.18
N GLN A 461 -6.12 7.39 24.15
CA GLN A 461 -5.56 6.14 23.63
C GLN A 461 -5.10 6.27 22.19
N GLU A 462 -5.84 7.03 21.36
CA GLU A 462 -5.52 7.32 19.97
C GLU A 462 -4.22 8.13 19.78
N TYR A 463 -3.70 8.73 20.86
CA TYR A 463 -2.43 9.47 20.86
C TYR A 463 -1.33 8.73 21.62
N SER A 464 -1.64 8.17 22.79
CA SER A 464 -0.66 7.47 23.64
C SER A 464 -0.09 6.21 22.97
N SER A 465 -0.85 5.57 22.08
CA SER A 465 -0.40 4.40 21.31
C SER A 465 0.58 4.71 20.17
N LEU A 466 0.78 5.99 19.85
CA LEU A 466 1.69 6.43 18.78
C LEU A 466 3.14 6.44 19.28
N SER A 467 4.07 6.14 18.38
CA SER A 467 5.52 6.33 18.63
C SER A 467 5.86 7.82 18.78
N ALA A 468 7.05 8.13 19.28
CA ALA A 468 7.51 9.51 19.44
C ALA A 468 7.51 10.27 18.09
N ASP A 469 7.98 9.64 17.02
CA ASP A 469 8.03 10.25 15.68
C ASP A 469 6.62 10.46 15.10
N GLU A 470 5.72 9.49 15.28
CA GLU A 470 4.31 9.62 14.89
C GLU A 470 3.62 10.76 15.65
N LYS A 471 3.88 10.92 16.95
CA LYS A 471 3.34 12.03 17.75
C LYS A 471 3.80 13.39 17.22
N VAL A 472 5.09 13.51 16.86
CA VAL A 472 5.62 14.75 16.26
C VAL A 472 4.96 15.03 14.90
N ALA A 473 4.81 14.02 14.07
CA ALA A 473 4.11 14.15 12.79
C ALA A 473 2.66 14.61 12.98
N VAL A 474 1.91 13.95 13.87
CA VAL A 474 0.52 14.32 14.20
C VAL A 474 0.40 15.77 14.66
N LEU A 475 1.29 16.22 15.56
CA LEU A 475 1.28 17.60 16.05
C LEU A 475 1.46 18.60 14.90
N LYS A 476 2.41 18.36 13.99
CA LYS A 476 2.68 19.23 12.84
C LYS A 476 1.52 19.25 11.84
N LEU A 477 0.99 18.07 11.48
CA LEU A 477 -0.13 17.97 10.56
C LEU A 477 -1.40 18.61 11.14
N ALA A 478 -1.75 18.28 12.38
CA ALA A 478 -2.92 18.85 13.04
C ALA A 478 -2.81 20.37 13.21
N ALA A 479 -1.62 20.90 13.49
CA ALA A 479 -1.39 22.32 13.61
C ALA A 479 -1.66 23.05 12.28
N ILE A 480 -1.15 22.52 11.15
CA ILE A 480 -1.39 23.10 9.83
C ILE A 480 -2.87 22.96 9.44
N LEU A 481 -3.45 21.78 9.62
CA LEU A 481 -4.84 21.50 9.28
C LEU A 481 -5.83 22.43 10.03
N ARG A 482 -5.57 22.71 11.30
CA ARG A 482 -6.38 23.65 12.10
C ARG A 482 -6.38 25.06 11.54
N VAL A 483 -5.23 25.54 11.09
CA VAL A 483 -5.13 26.87 10.50
C VAL A 483 -5.85 26.91 9.16
N ALA A 484 -5.65 25.90 8.32
CA ALA A 484 -6.30 25.80 7.03
C ALA A 484 -7.83 25.74 7.15
N ASP A 485 -8.35 24.89 8.05
CA ASP A 485 -9.77 24.75 8.34
C ASP A 485 -10.37 26.02 9.01
N ALA A 486 -9.56 26.77 9.79
CA ALA A 486 -10.02 28.03 10.41
C ALA A 486 -10.15 29.17 9.41
N LEU A 487 -9.42 29.13 8.31
CA LEU A 487 -9.50 30.16 7.27
C LEU A 487 -10.79 30.06 6.46
N ASP A 488 -11.32 28.84 6.27
CA ASP A 488 -12.55 28.57 5.49
C ASP A 488 -12.63 29.38 4.18
N ILE A 489 -11.50 29.46 3.47
CA ILE A 489 -11.36 30.29 2.27
C ILE A 489 -11.98 29.56 1.09
N THR A 490 -12.80 30.24 0.32
CA THR A 490 -13.26 29.76 -0.97
C THR A 490 -12.23 30.13 -2.04
N PHE A 491 -11.58 29.13 -2.63
CA PHE A 491 -10.70 29.32 -3.77
C PHE A 491 -11.54 29.25 -5.06
N PRO A 492 -11.66 30.35 -5.82
CA PRO A 492 -12.45 30.33 -7.07
C PRO A 492 -11.85 29.41 -8.13
N GLU A 493 -10.52 29.27 -8.14
CA GLU A 493 -9.76 28.26 -8.89
C GLU A 493 -8.53 27.85 -8.08
N PRO A 494 -8.02 26.61 -8.21
CA PRO A 494 -6.86 26.12 -7.45
C PRO A 494 -5.58 26.96 -7.59
N GLU A 495 -5.48 27.74 -8.65
CA GLU A 495 -4.31 28.59 -8.98
C GLU A 495 -4.51 30.07 -8.65
N CYS A 496 -5.72 30.51 -8.35
CA CYS A 496 -6.00 31.89 -8.00
C CYS A 496 -5.60 32.21 -6.57
N GLY A 497 -4.60 33.03 -6.37
CA GLY A 497 -3.91 33.48 -5.16
C GLY A 497 -4.77 34.01 -3.99
N ALA A 498 -5.88 33.33 -3.67
CA ALA A 498 -6.78 33.68 -2.57
C ALA A 498 -6.10 33.69 -1.20
N LEU A 499 -5.01 32.92 -1.04
CA LEU A 499 -4.17 32.94 0.17
C LEU A 499 -2.70 33.19 -0.20
N LYS A 500 -2.16 34.31 0.26
CA LYS A 500 -0.72 34.60 0.19
C LYS A 500 -0.10 34.46 1.56
N LEU A 501 1.11 33.89 1.62
CA LEU A 501 1.83 33.61 2.86
C LEU A 501 3.16 34.34 2.89
N SER A 502 3.41 35.11 3.96
CA SER A 502 4.69 35.77 4.20
C SER A 502 5.18 35.46 5.62
N LEU A 503 6.42 34.94 5.72
CA LEU A 503 7.07 34.71 7.02
C LEU A 503 8.06 35.85 7.27
N ARG A 504 7.84 36.62 8.35
CA ARG A 504 8.70 37.73 8.77
C ARG A 504 9.08 37.55 10.25
N GLY A 505 10.32 37.23 10.50
CA GLY A 505 10.77 36.90 11.85
C GLY A 505 10.02 35.68 12.40
N ARG A 506 9.27 35.88 13.50
CA ARG A 506 8.43 34.85 14.12
C ARG A 506 6.94 35.01 13.82
N VAL A 507 6.59 35.74 12.77
CA VAL A 507 5.19 35.98 12.41
C VAL A 507 4.92 35.42 11.03
N LEU A 508 3.94 34.50 10.94
CA LEU A 508 3.36 34.04 9.68
C LEU A 508 2.15 34.91 9.35
N HIS A 509 2.31 35.73 8.31
CA HIS A 509 1.23 36.55 7.79
C HIS A 509 0.39 35.72 6.82
N LEU A 510 -0.89 35.63 7.11
CA LEU A 510 -1.92 35.02 6.28
C LEU A 510 -2.67 36.18 5.60
N ILE A 511 -2.46 36.32 4.29
CA ILE A 511 -3.00 37.43 3.51
C ILE A 511 -4.09 36.85 2.62
N VAL A 512 -5.33 37.26 2.83
CA VAL A 512 -6.51 36.80 2.09
C VAL A 512 -7.23 38.00 1.48
N ASP A 513 -7.82 37.80 0.33
CA ASP A 513 -8.56 38.84 -0.39
C ASP A 513 -10.08 38.71 -0.06
N GLU A 514 -10.43 39.09 1.16
CA GLU A 514 -11.78 39.00 1.71
C GLU A 514 -12.17 40.31 2.41
N SER A 515 -13.38 40.79 2.16
CA SER A 515 -13.87 42.04 2.73
C SER A 515 -14.13 41.99 4.22
N ASP A 516 -14.55 40.82 4.75
CA ASP A 516 -14.80 40.61 6.18
C ASP A 516 -14.00 39.44 6.75
N LEU A 517 -13.02 39.77 7.55
CA LEU A 517 -12.12 38.81 8.22
C LEU A 517 -12.60 38.39 9.63
N SER A 518 -13.76 38.86 10.09
CA SER A 518 -14.18 38.70 11.48
C SER A 518 -14.36 37.24 11.89
N SER A 519 -15.01 36.44 11.05
CA SER A 519 -15.22 34.99 11.26
C SER A 519 -13.91 34.24 11.30
N MET A 520 -13.02 34.50 10.31
CA MET A 520 -11.68 33.87 10.23
C MET A 520 -10.81 34.22 11.42
N LYS A 521 -10.79 35.50 11.85
CA LYS A 521 -10.06 35.94 13.05
C LYS A 521 -10.53 35.21 14.30
N TYR A 522 -11.84 35.04 14.46
CA TYR A 522 -12.41 34.31 15.59
C TYR A 522 -12.00 32.82 15.52
N SER A 523 -12.13 32.19 14.37
CA SER A 523 -11.77 30.78 14.17
C SER A 523 -10.29 30.53 14.41
N LEU A 524 -9.40 31.40 13.89
CA LEU A 524 -7.95 31.34 14.13
C LEU A 524 -7.60 31.51 15.60
N LYS A 525 -8.26 32.42 16.32
CA LYS A 525 -8.07 32.59 17.77
C LYS A 525 -8.40 31.32 18.53
N VAL A 526 -9.40 30.55 18.08
CA VAL A 526 -9.85 29.31 18.73
C VAL A 526 -8.97 28.11 18.35
N LYS A 527 -8.54 28.01 17.08
CA LYS A 527 -7.86 26.84 16.52
C LYS A 527 -6.34 27.01 16.41
N GLY A 528 -5.83 28.22 16.27
CA GLY A 528 -4.43 28.53 15.94
C GLY A 528 -3.40 28.25 17.05
N GLY A 529 -3.83 28.17 18.31
CA GLY A 529 -2.90 28.01 19.44
C GLY A 529 -1.98 26.79 19.36
N LEU A 530 -2.43 25.68 18.74
CA LEU A 530 -1.56 24.53 18.52
C LEU A 530 -0.45 24.86 17.51
N PHE A 531 -0.74 25.64 16.47
CA PHE A 531 0.23 26.05 15.47
C PHE A 531 1.36 26.88 16.10
N GLU A 532 0.99 27.82 16.95
CA GLU A 532 1.97 28.66 17.66
C GLU A 532 2.85 27.83 18.61
N GLN A 533 2.28 26.85 19.30
CA GLN A 533 3.03 25.94 20.16
C GLN A 533 3.99 25.04 19.40
N VAL A 534 3.58 24.51 18.24
CA VAL A 534 4.36 23.55 17.46
C VAL A 534 5.48 24.24 16.68
N PHE A 535 5.20 25.38 16.06
CA PHE A 535 6.14 26.06 15.16
C PHE A 535 6.81 27.27 15.80
N GLY A 536 6.38 27.75 16.96
CA GLY A 536 6.90 28.94 17.61
C GLY A 536 6.67 30.22 16.78
N LEU A 537 5.64 30.21 15.94
CA LEU A 537 5.28 31.30 15.04
C LEU A 537 3.92 31.87 15.43
N GLU A 538 3.83 33.20 15.56
CA GLU A 538 2.57 33.96 15.72
C GLU A 538 1.82 34.00 14.39
N LEU A 539 0.48 33.86 14.42
CA LEU A 539 -0.37 33.97 13.23
C LEU A 539 -0.98 35.38 13.13
N LYS A 540 -0.83 36.04 11.98
CA LYS A 540 -1.46 37.33 11.67
C LYS A 540 -2.26 37.25 10.39
N LEU A 541 -3.58 37.42 10.51
CA LEU A 541 -4.49 37.51 9.37
C LEU A 541 -4.62 38.97 8.90
N GLN A 542 -4.44 39.20 7.62
CA GLN A 542 -4.49 40.50 6.97
C GLN A 542 -5.32 40.45 5.69
N ASN A 543 -5.95 41.57 5.34
CA ASN A 543 -6.56 41.71 4.01
C ASN A 543 -5.48 41.99 2.98
N GLY A 544 -5.59 41.36 1.79
CA GLY A 544 -4.80 41.72 0.63
C GLY A 544 -5.31 43.07 0.10
N GLU A 545 -4.44 44.06 0.06
CA GLU A 545 -4.69 45.35 -0.64
C GLU A 545 -4.59 45.16 -2.13
#